data_227d106feb26f1edc9769106c9ecbc08
#
_entry.id   227d106feb26f1edc9769106c9ecbc08
#
_cell.length_a   1.000
_cell.length_b   1.000
_cell.length_c   1.000
_cell.angle_alpha   90.00
_cell.angle_beta   90.00
_cell.angle_gamma   90.00
#
_symmetry.space_group_name_H-M   'P 1'
#
loop_
_entity.id
_entity.type
_entity.pdbx_description
1 polymer ?
#
loop_
_entity_poly.entity_id
_entity_poly.type
_entity_poly.pdbx_seq_one_letter_code
_entity_poly.pdbx_strand_id
1 'polypeptide(L)'
;MILKGKITMEKKIEQYDVVIIGGGAASLTAGIYCGRAKLKTLIIEKTLVGGLATYTNKIENYPGFPDGATGLGLMDLFHKQAKKFGVDFKLTDVKAVSLEGDIKKVETFRNVYEAKAVIIGSGGKPRLTGAKNEELYLYDKGISFCATCDAAANSGKTVMVIGSGDAAIEEGIFLTKFADKVIVSVMHDNGKMDCNEIAKAQALSNPKMEFLWNTVVDGFEGDERLNTVVLKNVKTGESLPVQVDSCFLFIGYLPNTELFQGVLTTNRGGYLITNERMETNLPGVYAIGDVRDKFLKQVATAVGDGAVAGYGAERYLSESDIFKKQVMNEGNPSLVYIYNAVDTYSRELLPLFKDFEQSHSDVRVSCIDIYKSDGIAKRLGVGQGPCALWIKDNQIQEKLEGKITPVEINRICR
;
A
#
# COMPACT_ATOMS: atom_id res chain seq x y z
N MET A 1 -26.07 22.14 37.07
CA MET A 1 -24.73 22.27 36.45
C MET A 1 -24.03 20.93 36.62
N ILE A 2 -24.23 20.01 35.66
CA ILE A 2 -23.68 18.64 35.74
C ILE A 2 -22.34 18.66 34.98
N LEU A 3 -21.25 18.58 35.71
CA LEU A 3 -19.90 18.41 35.19
C LEU A 3 -19.84 17.04 34.46
N LYS A 4 -19.85 17.07 33.12
CA LYS A 4 -19.46 15.92 32.29
C LYS A 4 -17.96 15.69 32.46
N GLY A 5 -17.58 14.92 33.47
CA GLY A 5 -16.24 14.36 33.56
C GLY A 5 -16.01 13.48 32.32
N LYS A 6 -15.09 13.88 31.43
CA LYS A 6 -14.53 12.97 30.40
C LYS A 6 -13.81 11.86 31.17
N ILE A 7 -14.41 10.68 31.27
CA ILE A 7 -13.70 9.46 31.67
C ILE A 7 -12.73 9.17 30.52
N THR A 8 -11.51 9.64 30.61
CA THR A 8 -10.42 9.19 29.78
C THR A 8 -10.06 7.78 30.23
N MET A 9 -10.64 6.77 29.57
CA MET A 9 -10.18 5.39 29.77
C MET A 9 -8.73 5.31 29.34
N GLU A 10 -7.86 4.89 30.25
CA GLU A 10 -6.46 4.64 29.98
C GLU A 10 -6.35 3.51 28.92
N LYS A 11 -5.74 3.80 27.78
CA LYS A 11 -5.63 2.82 26.69
C LYS A 11 -4.58 1.78 27.05
N LYS A 12 -4.88 0.50 26.80
CA LYS A 12 -3.91 -0.57 26.95
C LYS A 12 -2.83 -0.47 25.87
N ILE A 13 -1.56 -0.55 26.28
CA ILE A 13 -0.40 -0.58 25.36
C ILE A 13 -0.03 -2.02 25.07
N GLU A 14 0.09 -2.39 23.78
CA GLU A 14 0.58 -3.69 23.33
C GLU A 14 1.75 -3.50 22.36
N GLN A 15 2.80 -4.31 22.47
CA GLN A 15 4.01 -4.19 21.66
C GLN A 15 4.10 -5.29 20.61
N TYR A 16 4.47 -4.88 19.40
CA TYR A 16 4.69 -5.73 18.22
C TYR A 16 5.99 -5.34 17.51
N ASP A 17 6.53 -6.23 16.70
CA ASP A 17 7.62 -5.89 15.79
C ASP A 17 7.04 -5.14 14.59
N VAL A 18 5.90 -5.63 14.04
CA VAL A 18 5.22 -5.04 12.89
C VAL A 18 3.72 -4.91 13.15
N VAL A 19 3.16 -3.73 12.89
CA VAL A 19 1.72 -3.51 12.82
C VAL A 19 1.33 -3.22 11.37
N ILE A 20 0.31 -3.94 10.87
CA ILE A 20 -0.23 -3.80 9.51
C ILE A 20 -1.63 -3.21 9.62
N ILE A 21 -1.88 -2.09 8.94
CA ILE A 21 -3.17 -1.39 8.93
C ILE A 21 -3.94 -1.77 7.66
N GLY A 22 -5.10 -2.38 7.83
CA GLY A 22 -5.93 -2.97 6.78
C GLY A 22 -5.71 -4.48 6.66
N GLY A 23 -6.72 -5.23 6.25
CA GLY A 23 -6.73 -6.70 6.18
C GLY A 23 -6.94 -7.27 4.78
N GLY A 24 -6.65 -6.48 3.72
CA GLY A 24 -6.77 -6.93 2.33
C GLY A 24 -5.65 -7.87 1.87
N ALA A 25 -5.68 -8.28 0.60
CA ALA A 25 -4.74 -9.23 0.00
C ALA A 25 -3.26 -8.85 0.21
N ALA A 26 -2.92 -7.56 0.05
CA ALA A 26 -1.57 -7.05 0.28
C ALA A 26 -1.14 -7.24 1.74
N SER A 27 -2.00 -6.86 2.69
CA SER A 27 -1.75 -6.94 4.13
C SER A 27 -1.62 -8.38 4.61
N LEU A 28 -2.49 -9.27 4.13
CA LEU A 28 -2.43 -10.70 4.45
C LEU A 28 -1.11 -11.31 3.97
N THR A 29 -0.67 -10.94 2.75
CA THR A 29 0.62 -11.39 2.21
C THR A 29 1.80 -10.82 3.01
N ALA A 30 1.80 -9.53 3.34
CA ALA A 30 2.82 -8.94 4.19
C ALA A 30 2.89 -9.65 5.56
N GLY A 31 1.73 -9.95 6.16
CA GLY A 31 1.63 -10.73 7.39
C GLY A 31 2.25 -12.13 7.27
N ILE A 32 2.01 -12.84 6.16
CA ILE A 32 2.64 -14.14 5.88
C ILE A 32 4.17 -14.02 5.89
N TYR A 33 4.73 -13.02 5.21
CA TYR A 33 6.18 -12.82 5.13
C TYR A 33 6.76 -12.45 6.50
N CYS A 34 6.16 -11.51 7.22
CA CYS A 34 6.57 -11.14 8.58
C CYS A 34 6.48 -12.32 9.56
N GLY A 35 5.37 -13.08 9.55
CA GLY A 35 5.19 -14.25 10.40
C GLY A 35 6.19 -15.37 10.10
N ARG A 36 6.52 -15.61 8.82
CA ARG A 36 7.57 -16.56 8.43
C ARG A 36 8.96 -16.13 8.94
N ALA A 37 9.22 -14.83 8.96
CA ALA A 37 10.43 -14.24 9.56
C ALA A 37 10.42 -14.24 11.10
N LYS A 38 9.38 -14.82 11.73
CA LYS A 38 9.21 -14.87 13.20
C LYS A 38 9.05 -13.49 13.85
N LEU A 39 8.64 -12.50 13.11
CA LEU A 39 8.30 -11.19 13.66
C LEU A 39 6.92 -11.24 14.33
N LYS A 40 6.81 -10.70 15.54
CA LYS A 40 5.53 -10.53 16.22
C LYS A 40 4.70 -9.51 15.46
N THR A 41 3.70 -9.98 14.73
CA THR A 41 2.96 -9.20 13.73
C THR A 41 1.49 -9.12 14.07
N LEU A 42 0.91 -7.92 13.98
CA LEU A 42 -0.51 -7.65 14.13
C LEU A 42 -1.09 -7.08 12.86
N ILE A 43 -2.21 -7.63 12.39
CA ILE A 43 -3.06 -7.02 11.35
C ILE A 43 -4.31 -6.43 12.02
N ILE A 44 -4.57 -5.14 11.74
CA ILE A 44 -5.76 -4.43 12.22
C ILE A 44 -6.67 -4.20 11.02
N GLU A 45 -7.89 -4.75 11.07
CA GLU A 45 -8.91 -4.57 10.05
C GLU A 45 -10.18 -3.96 10.67
N LYS A 46 -10.79 -3.04 9.94
CA LYS A 46 -11.98 -2.33 10.42
C LYS A 46 -13.24 -3.18 10.34
N THR A 47 -13.41 -3.95 9.26
CA THR A 47 -14.64 -4.67 8.95
C THR A 47 -14.41 -6.16 8.73
N LEU A 48 -14.17 -6.58 7.49
CA LEU A 48 -13.99 -7.97 7.09
C LEU A 48 -12.56 -8.19 6.61
N VAL A 49 -11.89 -9.18 7.18
CA VAL A 49 -10.57 -9.60 6.71
C VAL A 49 -10.68 -10.13 5.27
N GLY A 50 -9.86 -9.56 4.39
CA GLY A 50 -9.86 -9.81 2.94
C GLY A 50 -10.10 -8.55 2.11
N GLY A 51 -10.70 -7.50 2.70
CA GLY A 51 -10.95 -6.21 2.05
C GLY A 51 -11.88 -6.33 0.83
N LEU A 52 -11.73 -5.43 -0.14
CA LEU A 52 -12.62 -5.36 -1.32
C LEU A 52 -12.66 -6.64 -2.16
N ALA A 53 -11.59 -7.43 -2.17
CA ALA A 53 -11.58 -8.70 -2.91
C ALA A 53 -12.66 -9.67 -2.46
N THR A 54 -13.10 -9.60 -1.19
CA THR A 54 -14.16 -10.48 -0.65
C THR A 54 -15.53 -10.29 -1.30
N TYR A 55 -15.76 -9.13 -1.92
CA TYR A 55 -17.03 -8.81 -2.60
C TYR A 55 -17.06 -9.29 -4.05
N THR A 56 -15.98 -9.84 -4.58
CA THR A 56 -15.91 -10.35 -5.95
C THR A 56 -16.37 -11.80 -5.99
N ASN A 57 -17.39 -12.10 -6.80
CA ASN A 57 -17.93 -13.46 -6.94
C ASN A 57 -16.90 -14.43 -7.50
N LYS A 58 -16.14 -14.01 -8.54
CA LYS A 58 -15.17 -14.86 -9.20
C LYS A 58 -13.92 -14.08 -9.58
N ILE A 59 -12.78 -14.51 -9.07
CA ILE A 59 -11.45 -14.01 -9.43
C ILE A 59 -10.81 -15.02 -10.38
N GLU A 60 -10.67 -14.67 -11.65
CA GLU A 60 -10.12 -15.54 -12.70
C GLU A 60 -8.68 -15.15 -13.10
N ASN A 61 -8.23 -13.98 -12.66
CA ASN A 61 -6.92 -13.41 -13.01
C ASN A 61 -5.89 -13.54 -11.88
N TYR A 62 -6.12 -14.42 -10.91
CA TYR A 62 -5.14 -14.77 -9.90
C TYR A 62 -4.48 -16.11 -10.21
N PRO A 63 -3.15 -16.18 -10.45
CA PRO A 63 -2.47 -17.40 -10.83
C PRO A 63 -2.61 -18.52 -9.79
N GLY A 64 -2.73 -19.77 -10.26
CA GLY A 64 -2.88 -20.96 -9.42
C GLY A 64 -4.31 -21.44 -9.22
N PHE A 65 -5.28 -20.71 -9.77
CA PHE A 65 -6.72 -21.06 -9.73
C PHE A 65 -7.30 -21.08 -11.15
N PRO A 66 -7.05 -22.14 -11.94
CA PRO A 66 -7.44 -22.20 -13.35
C PRO A 66 -8.96 -22.11 -13.57
N ASP A 67 -9.75 -22.58 -12.62
CA ASP A 67 -11.21 -22.49 -12.65
C ASP A 67 -11.75 -21.21 -11.99
N GLY A 68 -10.86 -20.32 -11.57
CA GLY A 68 -11.17 -19.15 -10.75
C GLY A 68 -11.40 -19.51 -9.27
N ALA A 69 -11.50 -18.50 -8.44
CA ALA A 69 -11.83 -18.62 -7.02
C ALA A 69 -12.85 -17.55 -6.64
N THR A 70 -13.72 -17.83 -5.65
CA THR A 70 -14.50 -16.74 -5.06
C THR A 70 -13.58 -15.82 -4.28
N GLY A 71 -13.83 -14.51 -4.33
CA GLY A 71 -13.00 -13.54 -3.59
C GLY A 71 -12.95 -13.86 -2.10
N LEU A 72 -14.10 -14.19 -1.50
CA LEU A 72 -14.16 -14.60 -0.09
C LEU A 72 -13.34 -15.86 0.17
N GLY A 73 -13.44 -16.89 -0.69
CA GLY A 73 -12.68 -18.14 -0.54
C GLY A 73 -11.19 -17.95 -0.66
N LEU A 74 -10.74 -17.13 -1.63
CA LEU A 74 -9.33 -16.82 -1.81
C LEU A 74 -8.77 -16.05 -0.60
N MET A 75 -9.49 -15.06 -0.10
CA MET A 75 -9.08 -14.28 1.06
C MET A 75 -9.08 -15.09 2.36
N ASP A 76 -10.00 -16.05 2.51
CA ASP A 76 -10.00 -16.99 3.64
C ASP A 76 -8.76 -17.89 3.63
N LEU A 77 -8.30 -18.34 2.47
CA LEU A 77 -7.05 -19.09 2.34
C LEU A 77 -5.84 -18.24 2.76
N PHE A 78 -5.78 -16.99 2.33
CA PHE A 78 -4.71 -16.06 2.74
C PHE A 78 -4.71 -15.81 4.25
N HIS A 79 -5.91 -15.59 4.82
CA HIS A 79 -6.09 -15.39 6.26
C HIS A 79 -5.65 -16.61 7.07
N LYS A 80 -6.07 -17.83 6.67
CA LYS A 80 -5.62 -19.07 7.29
C LYS A 80 -4.11 -19.25 7.22
N GLN A 81 -3.51 -18.89 6.08
CA GLN A 81 -2.07 -18.97 5.90
C GLN A 81 -1.33 -17.98 6.80
N ALA A 82 -1.78 -16.72 6.93
CA ALA A 82 -1.20 -15.75 7.84
C ALA A 82 -1.31 -16.22 9.31
N LYS A 83 -2.47 -16.71 9.72
CA LYS A 83 -2.66 -17.30 11.08
C LYS A 83 -1.73 -18.47 11.36
N LYS A 84 -1.52 -19.35 10.39
CA LYS A 84 -0.58 -20.48 10.52
C LYS A 84 0.82 -20.03 10.88
N PHE A 85 1.24 -18.85 10.47
CA PHE A 85 2.55 -18.27 10.79
C PHE A 85 2.54 -17.36 12.03
N GLY A 86 1.46 -17.40 12.83
CA GLY A 86 1.40 -16.70 14.11
C GLY A 86 1.06 -15.21 14.04
N VAL A 87 0.44 -14.77 12.95
CA VAL A 87 -0.02 -13.39 12.83
C VAL A 87 -1.27 -13.17 13.68
N ASP A 88 -1.27 -12.14 14.52
CA ASP A 88 -2.41 -11.70 15.30
C ASP A 88 -3.36 -10.84 14.46
N PHE A 89 -4.67 -10.90 14.78
CA PHE A 89 -5.70 -10.13 14.12
C PHE A 89 -6.58 -9.38 15.13
N LYS A 90 -6.87 -8.11 14.85
CA LYS A 90 -7.84 -7.31 15.60
C LYS A 90 -8.85 -6.67 14.64
N LEU A 91 -10.13 -6.96 14.88
CA LEU A 91 -11.24 -6.28 14.20
C LEU A 91 -11.58 -5.00 14.98
N THR A 92 -11.02 -3.88 14.52
CA THR A 92 -11.21 -2.57 15.13
C THR A 92 -10.76 -1.47 14.17
N ASP A 93 -11.28 -0.27 14.38
CA ASP A 93 -10.93 0.89 13.56
C ASP A 93 -9.71 1.62 14.14
N VAL A 94 -8.74 1.96 13.31
CA VAL A 94 -7.61 2.81 13.67
C VAL A 94 -8.09 4.26 13.71
N LYS A 95 -7.80 4.97 14.81
CA LYS A 95 -8.26 6.33 15.05
C LYS A 95 -7.18 7.39 14.88
N ALA A 96 -5.93 7.03 15.16
CA ALA A 96 -4.79 7.91 15.01
C ALA A 96 -3.50 7.10 14.80
N VAL A 97 -2.50 7.75 14.24
CA VAL A 97 -1.16 7.17 14.07
C VAL A 97 -0.10 8.20 14.43
N SER A 98 1.02 7.73 14.99
CA SER A 98 2.26 8.49 15.15
C SER A 98 3.37 7.62 14.56
N LEU A 99 3.89 8.03 13.39
CA LEU A 99 4.76 7.18 12.55
C LEU A 99 6.22 7.59 12.56
N GLU A 100 6.56 8.69 13.21
CA GLU A 100 7.92 9.18 13.37
C GLU A 100 8.68 8.45 14.49
N GLY A 101 10.01 8.51 14.45
CA GLY A 101 10.88 7.90 15.43
C GLY A 101 11.03 6.38 15.31
N ASP A 102 11.75 5.78 16.25
CA ASP A 102 12.07 4.34 16.25
C ASP A 102 10.85 3.47 16.60
N ILE A 103 9.97 3.96 17.46
CA ILE A 103 8.74 3.29 17.85
C ILE A 103 7.54 4.06 17.29
N LYS A 104 6.80 3.40 16.39
CA LYS A 104 5.57 3.90 15.80
C LYS A 104 4.38 3.53 16.69
N LYS A 105 3.33 4.35 16.68
CA LYS A 105 2.12 4.09 17.45
C LYS A 105 0.90 4.07 16.54
N VAL A 106 0.08 3.04 16.71
CA VAL A 106 -1.22 2.89 16.03
C VAL A 106 -2.30 2.82 17.09
N GLU A 107 -3.18 3.81 17.10
CA GLU A 107 -4.18 3.96 18.12
C GLU A 107 -5.57 3.54 17.65
N THR A 108 -6.24 2.76 18.47
CA THR A 108 -7.65 2.40 18.33
C THR A 108 -8.47 3.02 19.47
N PHE A 109 -9.73 2.69 19.55
CA PHE A 109 -10.56 3.19 20.64
C PHE A 109 -10.06 2.74 22.04
N ARG A 110 -9.59 1.49 22.17
CA ARG A 110 -9.22 0.88 23.46
C ARG A 110 -7.72 0.68 23.65
N ASN A 111 -6.95 0.58 22.58
CA ASN A 111 -5.56 0.16 22.62
C ASN A 111 -4.66 1.14 21.86
N VAL A 112 -3.40 1.20 22.30
CA VAL A 112 -2.27 1.73 21.54
C VAL A 112 -1.36 0.55 21.21
N TYR A 113 -1.08 0.35 19.94
CA TYR A 113 -0.12 -0.66 19.48
C TYR A 113 1.19 0.04 19.14
N GLU A 114 2.24 -0.30 19.88
CA GLU A 114 3.59 0.18 19.62
C GLU A 114 4.31 -0.82 18.73
N ALA A 115 4.95 -0.35 17.65
CA ALA A 115 5.65 -1.17 16.70
C ALA A 115 6.95 -0.52 16.20
N LYS A 116 7.94 -1.34 15.85
CA LYS A 116 9.19 -0.87 15.24
C LYS A 116 8.97 -0.53 13.76
N ALA A 117 8.07 -1.25 13.07
CA ALA A 117 7.67 -0.97 11.69
C ALA A 117 6.15 -0.99 11.53
N VAL A 118 5.64 -0.17 10.59
CA VAL A 118 4.22 -0.13 10.22
C VAL A 118 4.07 -0.33 8.72
N ILE A 119 3.13 -1.20 8.33
CA ILE A 119 2.78 -1.44 6.93
C ILE A 119 1.34 -0.97 6.70
N ILE A 120 1.14 -0.05 5.75
CA ILE A 120 -0.16 0.55 5.45
C ILE A 120 -0.74 -0.15 4.22
N GLY A 121 -1.77 -0.95 4.43
CA GLY A 121 -2.53 -1.65 3.39
C GLY A 121 -4.02 -1.33 3.48
N SER A 122 -4.34 -0.06 3.77
CA SER A 122 -5.72 0.42 3.97
C SER A 122 -6.57 0.44 2.69
N GLY A 123 -5.94 0.20 1.52
CA GLY A 123 -6.63 0.10 0.23
C GLY A 123 -7.30 1.41 -0.20
N GLY A 124 -8.39 1.26 -0.92
CA GLY A 124 -9.20 2.38 -1.40
C GLY A 124 -10.67 2.00 -1.44
N LYS A 125 -11.48 2.95 -1.80
CA LYS A 125 -12.92 2.76 -2.03
C LYS A 125 -13.31 3.38 -3.38
N PRO A 126 -14.24 2.76 -4.13
CA PRO A 126 -14.77 3.38 -5.32
C PRO A 126 -15.52 4.67 -4.94
N ARG A 127 -15.48 5.65 -5.81
CA ARG A 127 -16.34 6.81 -5.69
C ARG A 127 -17.75 6.41 -6.11
N LEU A 128 -18.72 6.72 -5.27
CA LEU A 128 -20.12 6.52 -5.55
C LEU A 128 -20.71 7.76 -6.23
N THR A 129 -21.80 7.57 -6.97
CA THR A 129 -22.54 8.67 -7.61
C THR A 129 -23.35 9.48 -6.60
N GLY A 130 -23.77 8.85 -5.51
CA GLY A 130 -24.71 9.38 -4.52
C GLY A 130 -26.16 9.38 -5.01
N ALA A 131 -26.45 8.66 -6.11
CA ALA A 131 -27.79 8.57 -6.68
C ALA A 131 -28.71 7.68 -5.83
N LYS A 132 -30.02 7.82 -6.02
CA LYS A 132 -31.03 7.06 -5.27
C LYS A 132 -30.83 5.56 -5.44
N ASN A 133 -30.97 4.81 -4.33
CA ASN A 133 -30.89 3.36 -4.27
C ASN A 133 -29.55 2.73 -4.70
N GLU A 134 -28.50 3.52 -4.91
CA GLU A 134 -27.19 3.02 -5.34
C GLU A 134 -26.66 1.89 -4.44
N GLU A 135 -26.74 2.06 -3.12
CA GLU A 135 -26.24 1.08 -2.16
C GLU A 135 -26.95 -0.27 -2.19
N LEU A 136 -28.20 -0.31 -2.70
CA LEU A 136 -28.97 -1.55 -2.80
C LEU A 136 -28.46 -2.51 -3.86
N TYR A 137 -27.79 -1.97 -4.89
CA TYR A 137 -27.35 -2.71 -6.07
C TYR A 137 -25.83 -2.86 -6.19
N LEU A 138 -25.07 -2.48 -5.15
CA LEU A 138 -23.62 -2.60 -5.14
C LEU A 138 -23.17 -4.06 -5.25
N TYR A 139 -22.02 -4.25 -5.89
CA TYR A 139 -21.32 -5.50 -6.05
C TYR A 139 -22.16 -6.52 -6.86
N ASP A 140 -22.44 -7.69 -6.31
CA ASP A 140 -23.12 -8.80 -6.98
C ASP A 140 -24.56 -8.51 -7.44
N LYS A 141 -25.12 -7.37 -7.05
CA LYS A 141 -26.49 -7.01 -7.36
C LYS A 141 -26.66 -6.15 -8.62
N GLY A 142 -25.59 -5.93 -9.37
CA GLY A 142 -25.64 -5.29 -10.67
C GLY A 142 -24.77 -4.04 -10.85
N ILE A 143 -24.30 -3.41 -9.77
CA ILE A 143 -23.31 -2.32 -9.86
C ILE A 143 -21.92 -2.90 -9.63
N SER A 144 -21.01 -2.66 -10.58
CA SER A 144 -19.62 -3.07 -10.55
C SER A 144 -18.65 -1.87 -10.64
N PHE A 145 -17.42 -2.09 -10.18
CA PHE A 145 -16.32 -1.11 -10.25
C PHE A 145 -15.08 -1.70 -10.96
N CYS A 146 -15.21 -2.87 -11.60
CA CYS A 146 -14.08 -3.57 -12.20
C CYS A 146 -14.54 -4.34 -13.45
N ALA A 147 -14.24 -3.82 -14.65
CA ALA A 147 -14.60 -4.53 -15.88
C ALA A 147 -13.81 -5.84 -16.01
N THR A 148 -12.51 -5.84 -15.72
CA THR A 148 -11.67 -7.05 -15.82
C THR A 148 -12.12 -8.17 -14.86
N CYS A 149 -12.84 -7.84 -13.79
CA CYS A 149 -13.39 -8.82 -12.86
C CYS A 149 -14.71 -9.40 -13.35
N ASP A 150 -15.60 -8.56 -13.89
CA ASP A 150 -17.01 -8.90 -14.08
C ASP A 150 -17.44 -9.00 -15.55
N ALA A 151 -16.54 -8.72 -16.52
CA ALA A 151 -16.88 -8.73 -17.94
C ALA A 151 -17.40 -10.08 -18.42
N ALA A 152 -16.77 -11.19 -18.01
CA ALA A 152 -17.18 -12.53 -18.43
C ALA A 152 -18.62 -12.87 -17.99
N ALA A 153 -19.03 -12.45 -16.79
CA ALA A 153 -20.38 -12.63 -16.26
C ALA A 153 -21.44 -11.78 -16.99
N ASN A 154 -20.99 -10.81 -17.81
CA ASN A 154 -21.82 -9.92 -18.61
C ASN A 154 -21.82 -10.27 -20.10
N SER A 155 -21.41 -11.48 -20.48
CA SER A 155 -21.44 -11.95 -21.87
C SER A 155 -22.89 -11.99 -22.40
N GLY A 156 -23.10 -11.42 -23.60
CA GLY A 156 -24.39 -11.38 -24.25
C GLY A 156 -25.42 -10.41 -23.64
N LYS A 157 -24.97 -9.51 -22.73
CA LYS A 157 -25.82 -8.59 -21.98
C LYS A 157 -25.69 -7.15 -22.45
N THR A 158 -26.64 -6.31 -22.05
CA THR A 158 -26.57 -4.86 -22.17
C THR A 158 -26.02 -4.29 -20.85
N VAL A 159 -24.90 -3.61 -20.92
CA VAL A 159 -24.26 -3.00 -19.75
C VAL A 159 -24.16 -1.48 -19.89
N MET A 160 -24.22 -0.78 -18.77
CA MET A 160 -23.99 0.67 -18.73
C MET A 160 -22.64 0.99 -18.10
N VAL A 161 -21.96 1.98 -18.65
CA VAL A 161 -20.75 2.58 -18.08
C VAL A 161 -21.07 4.03 -17.69
N ILE A 162 -20.73 4.40 -16.47
CA ILE A 162 -20.85 5.76 -15.98
C ILE A 162 -19.47 6.38 -15.90
N GLY A 163 -19.23 7.46 -16.68
CA GLY A 163 -17.97 8.18 -16.75
C GLY A 163 -17.47 8.39 -18.16
N SER A 164 -16.53 9.31 -18.34
CA SER A 164 -15.95 9.69 -19.65
C SER A 164 -14.42 9.87 -19.62
N GLY A 165 -13.75 9.57 -18.51
CA GLY A 165 -12.30 9.56 -18.41
C GLY A 165 -11.66 8.31 -19.02
N ASP A 166 -10.32 8.25 -19.05
CA ASP A 166 -9.57 7.14 -19.64
C ASP A 166 -10.06 5.78 -19.13
N ALA A 167 -10.17 5.60 -17.81
CA ALA A 167 -10.63 4.35 -17.23
C ALA A 167 -12.04 3.95 -17.71
N ALA A 168 -12.98 4.90 -17.77
CA ALA A 168 -14.35 4.61 -18.20
C ALA A 168 -14.41 4.17 -19.68
N ILE A 169 -13.66 4.83 -20.54
CA ILE A 169 -13.71 4.58 -21.98
C ILE A 169 -12.90 3.33 -22.34
N GLU A 170 -11.70 3.13 -21.80
CA GLU A 170 -10.88 1.95 -22.07
C GLU A 170 -11.53 0.67 -21.51
N GLU A 171 -12.07 0.72 -20.29
CA GLU A 171 -12.81 -0.41 -19.69
C GLU A 171 -14.15 -0.64 -20.42
N GLY A 172 -14.81 0.42 -20.90
CA GLY A 172 -16.00 0.34 -21.75
C GLY A 172 -15.72 -0.38 -23.07
N ILE A 173 -14.60 -0.05 -23.73
CA ILE A 173 -14.13 -0.78 -24.94
C ILE A 173 -13.83 -2.25 -24.60
N PHE A 174 -13.18 -2.50 -23.46
CA PHE A 174 -12.90 -3.87 -23.02
C PHE A 174 -14.18 -4.69 -22.82
N LEU A 175 -15.24 -4.10 -22.21
CA LEU A 175 -16.53 -4.74 -22.01
C LEU A 175 -17.20 -5.15 -23.33
N THR A 176 -16.97 -4.45 -24.45
CA THR A 176 -17.56 -4.83 -25.77
C THR A 176 -17.08 -6.18 -26.32
N LYS A 177 -15.98 -6.73 -25.76
CA LYS A 177 -15.51 -8.09 -26.09
C LYS A 177 -16.46 -9.17 -25.58
N PHE A 178 -17.26 -8.86 -24.58
CA PHE A 178 -18.16 -9.78 -23.89
C PHE A 178 -19.62 -9.38 -24.07
N ALA A 179 -19.97 -8.14 -23.74
CA ALA A 179 -21.31 -7.62 -23.83
C ALA A 179 -21.79 -7.48 -25.28
N ASP A 180 -23.09 -7.60 -25.51
CA ASP A 180 -23.71 -7.30 -26.80
C ASP A 180 -23.82 -5.78 -27.03
N LYS A 181 -24.04 -5.03 -25.95
CA LYS A 181 -24.19 -3.58 -25.99
C LYS A 181 -23.57 -2.93 -24.76
N VAL A 182 -22.84 -1.83 -24.95
CA VAL A 182 -22.29 -0.98 -23.91
C VAL A 182 -22.87 0.43 -24.06
N ILE A 183 -23.65 0.88 -23.10
CA ILE A 183 -24.22 2.23 -23.07
C ILE A 183 -23.37 3.09 -22.15
N VAL A 184 -22.85 4.20 -22.62
CA VAL A 184 -21.98 5.10 -21.85
C VAL A 184 -22.73 6.38 -21.51
N SER A 185 -22.93 6.64 -20.21
CA SER A 185 -23.47 7.91 -19.74
C SER A 185 -22.35 8.92 -19.56
N VAL A 186 -22.41 10.01 -20.32
CA VAL A 186 -21.41 11.08 -20.37
C VAL A 186 -22.05 12.39 -19.93
N MET A 187 -21.48 13.03 -18.90
CA MET A 187 -22.01 14.28 -18.36
C MET A 187 -21.77 15.51 -19.27
N HIS A 188 -20.89 15.39 -20.25
CA HIS A 188 -20.47 16.44 -21.15
C HIS A 188 -21.31 16.46 -22.44
N ASP A 189 -21.13 17.54 -23.23
CA ASP A 189 -21.74 17.69 -24.54
C ASP A 189 -21.28 16.63 -25.53
N ASN A 190 -22.10 16.41 -26.55
CA ASN A 190 -21.82 15.46 -27.61
C ASN A 190 -20.40 15.63 -28.16
N GLY A 191 -19.65 14.53 -28.16
CA GLY A 191 -18.26 14.47 -28.61
C GLY A 191 -17.22 14.98 -27.59
N LYS A 192 -17.61 15.45 -26.40
CA LYS A 192 -16.67 15.81 -25.32
C LYS A 192 -16.52 14.67 -24.33
N MET A 193 -15.31 14.23 -24.14
CA MET A 193 -14.89 13.22 -23.15
C MET A 193 -13.62 13.70 -22.44
N ASP A 194 -13.37 13.17 -21.23
CA ASP A 194 -12.17 13.47 -20.45
C ASP A 194 -11.03 12.46 -20.72
N CYS A 195 -11.27 11.49 -21.62
CA CYS A 195 -10.27 10.50 -22.02
C CYS A 195 -9.35 11.02 -23.12
N ASN A 196 -8.25 10.29 -23.36
CA ASN A 196 -7.33 10.55 -24.45
C ASN A 196 -8.00 10.36 -25.83
N GLU A 197 -7.50 11.07 -26.85
CA GLU A 197 -8.11 11.09 -28.18
C GLU A 197 -8.09 9.74 -28.90
N ILE A 198 -7.14 8.84 -28.59
CA ILE A 198 -7.06 7.49 -29.16
C ILE A 198 -8.22 6.63 -28.64
N ALA A 199 -8.40 6.57 -27.33
CA ALA A 199 -9.50 5.84 -26.71
C ALA A 199 -10.86 6.39 -27.17
N LYS A 200 -11.00 7.71 -27.24
CA LYS A 200 -12.20 8.38 -27.76
C LYS A 200 -12.54 7.96 -29.19
N ALA A 201 -11.56 7.99 -30.10
CA ALA A 201 -11.77 7.60 -31.48
C ALA A 201 -12.18 6.13 -31.60
N GLN A 202 -11.53 5.23 -30.84
CA GLN A 202 -11.88 3.81 -30.80
C GLN A 202 -13.30 3.58 -30.28
N ALA A 203 -13.68 4.26 -29.21
CA ALA A 203 -15.00 4.14 -28.60
C ALA A 203 -16.11 4.64 -29.52
N LEU A 204 -15.95 5.82 -30.14
CA LEU A 204 -16.93 6.40 -31.06
C LEU A 204 -17.11 5.58 -32.35
N SER A 205 -16.08 4.83 -32.79
CA SER A 205 -16.15 3.94 -33.95
C SER A 205 -16.65 2.52 -33.62
N ASN A 206 -16.82 2.18 -32.36
CA ASN A 206 -17.23 0.84 -31.94
C ASN A 206 -18.75 0.65 -32.06
N PRO A 207 -19.25 -0.26 -32.94
CA PRO A 207 -20.68 -0.43 -33.20
C PRO A 207 -21.46 -0.98 -31.99
N LYS A 208 -20.81 -1.51 -30.98
CA LYS A 208 -21.45 -1.99 -29.75
C LYS A 208 -21.56 -0.89 -28.69
N MET A 209 -20.97 0.28 -28.89
CA MET A 209 -21.00 1.39 -27.93
C MET A 209 -22.03 2.44 -28.33
N GLU A 210 -22.89 2.80 -27.42
CA GLU A 210 -23.87 3.90 -27.53
C GLU A 210 -23.58 4.93 -26.44
N PHE A 211 -23.66 6.22 -26.78
CA PHE A 211 -23.37 7.32 -25.88
C PHE A 211 -24.61 8.15 -25.57
N LEU A 212 -24.90 8.30 -24.28
CA LEU A 212 -25.94 9.18 -23.77
C LEU A 212 -25.26 10.43 -23.18
N TRP A 213 -25.31 11.51 -23.99
CA TRP A 213 -24.64 12.76 -23.69
C TRP A 213 -25.44 13.65 -22.74
N ASN A 214 -24.76 14.52 -22.01
CA ASN A 214 -25.38 15.43 -21.05
C ASN A 214 -26.18 14.69 -19.98
N THR A 215 -25.74 13.48 -19.57
CA THR A 215 -26.47 12.67 -18.60
C THR A 215 -25.65 12.38 -17.38
N VAL A 216 -26.31 12.36 -16.22
CA VAL A 216 -25.80 11.89 -14.94
C VAL A 216 -26.78 10.89 -14.35
N VAL A 217 -26.33 10.03 -13.42
CA VAL A 217 -27.22 9.09 -12.75
C VAL A 217 -28.08 9.82 -11.70
N ASP A 218 -29.39 9.62 -11.73
CA ASP A 218 -30.34 10.10 -10.73
C ASP A 218 -30.77 8.98 -9.77
N GLY A 219 -30.81 7.72 -10.27
CA GLY A 219 -31.20 6.58 -9.45
C GLY A 219 -30.98 5.24 -10.11
N PHE A 220 -31.12 4.20 -9.32
CA PHE A 220 -31.06 2.79 -9.71
C PHE A 220 -32.34 2.10 -9.31
N GLU A 221 -32.87 1.21 -10.18
CA GLU A 221 -34.12 0.50 -9.96
C GLU A 221 -33.96 -0.98 -10.34
N GLY A 222 -34.76 -1.83 -9.72
CA GLY A 222 -34.82 -3.26 -9.94
C GLY A 222 -35.43 -3.94 -8.71
N ASP A 223 -35.61 -5.25 -8.81
CA ASP A 223 -36.08 -6.05 -7.67
C ASP A 223 -34.90 -6.56 -6.83
N GLU A 224 -34.52 -7.83 -6.96
CA GLU A 224 -33.35 -8.38 -6.28
C GLU A 224 -32.01 -7.91 -6.89
N ARG A 225 -32.04 -7.57 -8.17
CA ARG A 225 -30.91 -7.09 -8.96
C ARG A 225 -31.28 -5.85 -9.76
N LEU A 226 -30.27 -5.05 -10.09
CA LEU A 226 -30.41 -3.92 -10.99
C LEU A 226 -30.98 -4.36 -12.35
N ASN A 227 -31.94 -3.61 -12.85
CA ASN A 227 -32.48 -3.78 -14.21
C ASN A 227 -32.68 -2.43 -14.92
N THR A 228 -32.63 -1.31 -14.21
CA THR A 228 -32.84 0.02 -14.76
C THR A 228 -31.92 1.03 -14.11
N VAL A 229 -31.24 1.84 -14.92
CA VAL A 229 -30.54 3.04 -14.47
C VAL A 229 -31.34 4.26 -14.89
N VAL A 230 -31.76 5.07 -13.94
CA VAL A 230 -32.47 6.32 -14.22
C VAL A 230 -31.41 7.42 -14.37
N LEU A 231 -31.28 7.91 -15.59
CA LEU A 231 -30.43 9.05 -15.92
C LEU A 231 -31.22 10.35 -15.86
N LYS A 232 -30.52 11.44 -15.61
CA LYS A 232 -31.07 12.80 -15.72
C LYS A 232 -30.24 13.61 -16.72
N ASN A 233 -30.90 14.23 -17.69
CA ASN A 233 -30.25 15.17 -18.58
C ASN A 233 -29.89 16.45 -17.82
N VAL A 234 -28.64 16.84 -17.80
CA VAL A 234 -28.15 18.00 -17.02
C VAL A 234 -28.57 19.35 -17.64
N LYS A 235 -29.00 19.37 -18.93
CA LYS A 235 -29.44 20.58 -19.60
C LYS A 235 -30.95 20.77 -19.55
N THR A 236 -31.70 19.71 -19.79
CA THR A 236 -33.18 19.80 -19.86
C THR A 236 -33.84 19.45 -18.54
N GLY A 237 -33.13 18.72 -17.66
CA GLY A 237 -33.66 18.18 -16.41
C GLY A 237 -34.54 16.94 -16.59
N GLU A 238 -34.74 16.46 -17.83
CA GLU A 238 -35.56 15.29 -18.13
C GLU A 238 -34.97 14.00 -17.58
N SER A 239 -35.83 13.13 -17.06
CA SER A 239 -35.49 11.81 -16.59
C SER A 239 -35.53 10.79 -17.72
N LEU A 240 -34.52 9.96 -17.85
CA LEU A 240 -34.38 8.91 -18.87
C LEU A 240 -34.09 7.56 -18.18
N PRO A 241 -35.11 6.70 -18.01
CA PRO A 241 -34.90 5.33 -17.55
C PRO A 241 -34.31 4.48 -18.67
N VAL A 242 -33.22 3.75 -18.36
CA VAL A 242 -32.51 2.89 -19.32
C VAL A 242 -32.44 1.48 -18.78
N GLN A 243 -32.96 0.52 -19.53
CA GLN A 243 -32.92 -0.91 -19.18
C GLN A 243 -31.50 -1.45 -19.39
N VAL A 244 -30.94 -2.10 -18.38
CA VAL A 244 -29.60 -2.68 -18.40
C VAL A 244 -29.54 -3.93 -17.52
N ASP A 245 -28.62 -4.83 -17.81
CA ASP A 245 -28.36 -6.01 -16.97
C ASP A 245 -27.35 -5.69 -15.85
N SER A 246 -26.46 -4.69 -16.06
CA SER A 246 -25.51 -4.24 -15.05
C SER A 246 -25.00 -2.82 -15.35
N CYS A 247 -24.41 -2.18 -14.35
CA CYS A 247 -23.86 -0.83 -14.44
C CYS A 247 -22.45 -0.79 -13.87
N PHE A 248 -21.49 -0.25 -14.64
CA PHE A 248 -20.10 -0.08 -14.23
C PHE A 248 -19.83 1.38 -13.90
N LEU A 249 -19.40 1.67 -12.67
CA LEU A 249 -19.08 3.02 -12.22
C LEU A 249 -17.58 3.28 -12.32
N PHE A 250 -17.16 4.05 -13.31
CA PHE A 250 -15.78 4.47 -13.52
C PHE A 250 -15.60 5.98 -13.34
N ILE A 251 -16.04 6.48 -12.19
CA ILE A 251 -15.99 7.91 -11.81
C ILE A 251 -14.90 8.22 -10.79
N GLY A 252 -13.95 7.29 -10.65
CA GLY A 252 -12.76 7.41 -9.83
C GLY A 252 -12.75 6.52 -8.59
N TYR A 253 -11.58 6.43 -7.98
CA TYR A 253 -11.29 5.72 -6.74
C TYR A 253 -10.73 6.71 -5.73
N LEU A 254 -11.03 6.50 -4.46
CA LEU A 254 -10.52 7.29 -3.35
C LEU A 254 -9.63 6.40 -2.47
N PRO A 255 -8.34 6.69 -2.34
CA PRO A 255 -7.48 5.94 -1.41
C PRO A 255 -7.87 6.25 0.04
N ASN A 256 -7.80 5.24 0.92
CA ASN A 256 -8.06 5.41 2.34
C ASN A 256 -6.80 5.94 3.05
N THR A 257 -6.51 7.23 2.87
CA THR A 257 -5.30 7.91 3.33
C THR A 257 -5.55 9.00 4.37
N GLU A 258 -6.77 9.17 4.82
CA GLU A 258 -7.17 10.25 5.71
C GLU A 258 -6.32 10.32 6.99
N LEU A 259 -5.93 9.17 7.54
CA LEU A 259 -5.10 9.06 8.77
C LEU A 259 -3.63 9.46 8.55
N PHE A 260 -3.19 9.54 7.31
CA PHE A 260 -1.77 9.72 6.96
C PHE A 260 -1.49 11.09 6.34
N GLN A 261 -2.55 11.92 6.19
CA GLN A 261 -2.43 13.26 5.61
C GLN A 261 -1.51 14.15 6.45
N GLY A 262 -0.60 14.87 5.77
CA GLY A 262 0.38 15.73 6.43
C GLY A 262 1.57 15.01 7.06
N VAL A 263 1.54 13.67 7.13
CA VAL A 263 2.62 12.82 7.69
C VAL A 263 3.35 12.08 6.57
N LEU A 264 2.60 11.48 5.65
CA LEU A 264 3.16 10.75 4.51
C LEU A 264 2.95 11.52 3.22
N THR A 265 3.91 11.36 2.30
CA THR A 265 3.85 11.99 0.99
C THR A 265 2.78 11.33 0.11
N THR A 266 1.92 12.15 -0.50
CA THR A 266 0.87 11.73 -1.42
C THR A 266 1.01 12.39 -2.79
N ASN A 267 0.48 11.73 -3.83
CA ASN A 267 0.31 12.36 -5.13
C ASN A 267 -0.95 13.27 -5.13
N ARG A 268 -1.25 13.91 -6.29
CA ARG A 268 -2.43 14.78 -6.43
C ARG A 268 -3.76 14.04 -6.26
N GLY A 269 -3.78 12.72 -6.47
CA GLY A 269 -4.96 11.86 -6.27
C GLY A 269 -5.13 11.37 -4.83
N GLY A 270 -4.25 11.76 -3.91
CA GLY A 270 -4.26 11.36 -2.50
C GLY A 270 -3.63 9.98 -2.23
N TYR A 271 -3.07 9.32 -3.23
CA TYR A 271 -2.39 8.02 -3.07
C TYR A 271 -1.00 8.19 -2.44
N LEU A 272 -0.61 7.27 -1.55
CA LEU A 272 0.70 7.26 -0.91
C LEU A 272 1.80 6.99 -1.94
N ILE A 273 2.84 7.82 -1.94
CA ILE A 273 4.02 7.65 -2.78
C ILE A 273 4.99 6.70 -2.08
N THR A 274 5.46 5.69 -2.82
CA THR A 274 6.47 4.74 -2.37
C THR A 274 7.54 4.53 -3.44
N ASN A 275 8.70 4.04 -3.01
CA ASN A 275 9.70 3.51 -3.93
C ASN A 275 9.39 2.05 -4.32
N GLU A 276 10.27 1.40 -5.09
CA GLU A 276 10.12 0.00 -5.52
C GLU A 276 10.17 -1.01 -4.36
N ARG A 277 10.70 -0.61 -3.21
CA ARG A 277 10.74 -1.41 -1.98
C ARG A 277 9.52 -1.19 -1.09
N MET A 278 8.50 -0.52 -1.57
CA MET A 278 7.28 -0.14 -0.82
C MET A 278 7.55 0.82 0.35
N GLU A 279 8.74 1.41 0.45
CA GLU A 279 9.11 2.36 1.49
C GLU A 279 8.47 3.72 1.23
N THR A 280 7.92 4.35 2.27
CA THR A 280 7.42 5.72 2.26
C THR A 280 8.55 6.73 2.55
N ASN A 281 8.20 7.99 2.76
CA ASN A 281 9.16 9.02 3.22
C ASN A 281 9.63 8.82 4.68
N LEU A 282 9.02 7.94 5.46
CA LEU A 282 9.40 7.68 6.84
C LEU A 282 10.07 6.30 6.99
N PRO A 283 11.23 6.21 7.69
CA PRO A 283 11.92 4.94 7.91
C PRO A 283 11.06 3.93 8.69
N GLY A 284 11.01 2.68 8.20
CA GLY A 284 10.22 1.61 8.81
C GLY A 284 8.72 1.74 8.60
N VAL A 285 8.29 2.63 7.69
CA VAL A 285 6.88 2.79 7.28
C VAL A 285 6.75 2.45 5.80
N TYR A 286 5.88 1.49 5.51
CA TYR A 286 5.62 0.97 4.16
C TYR A 286 4.18 1.20 3.76
N ALA A 287 3.91 1.33 2.45
CA ALA A 287 2.55 1.34 1.91
C ALA A 287 2.42 0.31 0.79
N ILE A 288 1.31 -0.45 0.78
CA ILE A 288 1.07 -1.61 -0.08
C ILE A 288 -0.35 -1.67 -0.63
N GLY A 289 -0.51 -2.30 -1.78
CA GLY A 289 -1.82 -2.45 -2.42
C GLY A 289 -2.37 -1.13 -2.96
N ASP A 290 -3.68 -1.02 -2.97
CA ASP A 290 -4.38 0.03 -3.71
C ASP A 290 -4.33 1.42 -3.06
N VAL A 291 -3.83 1.53 -1.83
CA VAL A 291 -3.61 2.81 -1.15
C VAL A 291 -2.42 3.59 -1.73
N ARG A 292 -1.48 2.90 -2.37
CA ARG A 292 -0.29 3.50 -2.97
C ARG A 292 -0.53 3.92 -4.43
N ASP A 293 0.29 4.87 -4.88
CA ASP A 293 0.37 5.25 -6.29
C ASP A 293 0.97 4.09 -7.10
N LYS A 294 0.13 3.47 -7.94
CA LYS A 294 0.53 2.35 -8.81
C LYS A 294 -0.37 2.26 -10.02
N PHE A 295 0.20 1.76 -11.12
CA PHE A 295 -0.49 1.63 -12.40
C PHE A 295 -1.64 0.62 -12.36
N LEU A 296 -1.42 -0.59 -11.85
CA LEU A 296 -2.41 -1.66 -11.86
C LEU A 296 -2.83 -2.03 -10.42
N LYS A 297 -4.12 -1.91 -10.14
CA LYS A 297 -4.74 -2.25 -8.85
C LYS A 297 -5.51 -3.57 -8.98
N GLN A 298 -4.84 -4.68 -8.68
CA GLN A 298 -5.38 -6.04 -8.74
C GLN A 298 -4.86 -6.87 -7.55
N VAL A 299 -5.55 -7.98 -7.24
CA VAL A 299 -5.14 -8.91 -6.16
C VAL A 299 -3.70 -9.38 -6.35
N ALA A 300 -3.33 -9.77 -7.58
CA ALA A 300 -1.98 -10.26 -7.88
C ALA A 300 -0.90 -9.21 -7.60
N THR A 301 -1.13 -7.94 -8.01
CA THR A 301 -0.17 -6.86 -7.75
C THR A 301 -0.15 -6.43 -6.28
N ALA A 302 -1.27 -6.55 -5.58
CA ALA A 302 -1.36 -6.31 -4.14
C ALA A 302 -0.56 -7.36 -3.34
N VAL A 303 -0.62 -8.63 -3.76
CA VAL A 303 0.19 -9.73 -3.21
C VAL A 303 1.67 -9.46 -3.40
N GLY A 304 2.09 -9.02 -4.59
CA GLY A 304 3.48 -8.64 -4.86
C GLY A 304 3.98 -7.54 -3.93
N ASP A 305 3.20 -6.46 -3.78
CA ASP A 305 3.52 -5.37 -2.85
C ASP A 305 3.69 -5.87 -1.40
N GLY A 306 2.76 -6.73 -0.95
CA GLY A 306 2.80 -7.32 0.39
C GLY A 306 4.04 -8.15 0.66
N ALA A 307 4.47 -8.93 -0.33
CA ALA A 307 5.69 -9.73 -0.25
C ALA A 307 6.93 -8.84 -0.11
N VAL A 308 7.04 -7.79 -0.94
CA VAL A 308 8.17 -6.85 -0.91
C VAL A 308 8.22 -6.10 0.41
N ALA A 309 7.10 -5.55 0.90
CA ALA A 309 7.08 -4.81 2.16
C ALA A 309 7.32 -5.69 3.38
N GLY A 310 6.79 -6.93 3.40
CA GLY A 310 7.04 -7.87 4.49
C GLY A 310 8.52 -8.23 4.61
N TYR A 311 9.19 -8.46 3.48
CA TYR A 311 10.64 -8.66 3.44
C TYR A 311 11.41 -7.38 3.81
N GLY A 312 10.95 -6.21 3.32
CA GLY A 312 11.54 -4.91 3.66
C GLY A 312 11.48 -4.61 5.16
N ALA A 313 10.36 -4.90 5.82
CA ALA A 313 10.20 -4.73 7.25
C ALA A 313 11.14 -5.64 8.06
N GLU A 314 11.31 -6.90 7.65
CA GLU A 314 12.29 -7.82 8.26
C GLU A 314 13.71 -7.27 8.16
N ARG A 315 14.13 -6.84 6.97
CA ARG A 315 15.45 -6.23 6.77
C ARG A 315 15.64 -4.98 7.63
N TYR A 316 14.67 -4.08 7.65
CA TYR A 316 14.72 -2.86 8.45
C TYR A 316 14.92 -3.14 9.94
N LEU A 317 14.21 -4.14 10.47
CA LEU A 317 14.32 -4.54 11.87
C LEU A 317 15.69 -5.19 12.17
N SER A 318 16.13 -6.08 11.30
CA SER A 318 17.46 -6.71 11.40
C SER A 318 18.58 -5.67 11.36
N GLU A 319 18.51 -4.73 10.40
CA GLU A 319 19.48 -3.63 10.31
C GLU A 319 19.42 -2.68 11.53
N SER A 320 18.24 -2.43 12.08
CA SER A 320 18.08 -1.64 13.31
C SER A 320 18.70 -2.32 14.52
N ASP A 321 18.59 -3.64 14.64
CA ASP A 321 19.22 -4.41 15.71
C ASP A 321 20.74 -4.44 15.56
N ILE A 322 21.26 -4.59 14.33
CA ILE A 322 22.69 -4.47 14.02
C ILE A 322 23.19 -3.07 14.38
N PHE A 323 22.48 -2.03 13.96
CA PHE A 323 22.83 -0.65 14.26
C PHE A 323 22.96 -0.43 15.77
N LYS A 324 21.95 -0.84 16.55
CA LYS A 324 21.98 -0.70 18.01
C LYS A 324 23.12 -1.48 18.67
N LYS A 325 23.41 -2.68 18.17
CA LYS A 325 24.43 -3.56 18.76
C LYS A 325 25.85 -3.21 18.33
N GLN A 326 26.05 -2.75 17.11
CA GLN A 326 27.38 -2.57 16.52
C GLN A 326 27.82 -1.12 16.37
N VAL A 327 26.87 -0.19 16.23
CA VAL A 327 27.15 1.22 16.01
C VAL A 327 26.93 2.06 17.26
N MET A 328 25.78 1.86 17.93
CA MET A 328 25.43 2.59 19.14
C MET A 328 26.07 1.93 20.35
N ASN A 329 26.77 2.68 21.16
CA ASN A 329 27.39 2.17 22.36
C ASN A 329 27.32 3.21 23.49
N GLU A 330 26.69 2.87 24.60
CA GLU A 330 26.68 3.71 25.77
C GLU A 330 28.00 3.49 26.54
N GLY A 331 28.82 4.52 26.61
CA GLY A 331 30.00 4.56 27.49
C GLY A 331 31.36 4.38 26.81
N ASN A 332 31.47 3.64 25.70
CA ASN A 332 32.74 3.46 25.00
C ASN A 332 32.66 4.03 23.57
N PRO A 333 33.74 4.63 23.06
CA PRO A 333 33.76 5.09 21.67
C PRO A 333 33.76 3.90 20.70
N SER A 334 33.20 4.12 19.51
CA SER A 334 33.12 3.12 18.45
C SER A 334 33.80 3.63 17.17
N LEU A 335 34.62 2.78 16.56
CA LEU A 335 35.15 2.97 15.23
C LEU A 335 34.34 2.10 14.26
N VAL A 336 33.51 2.72 13.41
CA VAL A 336 32.66 2.01 12.47
C VAL A 336 33.21 2.16 11.07
N TYR A 337 33.60 1.04 10.48
CA TYR A 337 34.06 0.97 9.09
C TYR A 337 32.92 0.51 8.19
N ILE A 338 32.50 1.36 7.27
CA ILE A 338 31.51 1.05 6.24
C ILE A 338 32.25 0.75 4.95
N TYR A 339 32.12 -0.47 4.47
CA TYR A 339 32.82 -0.96 3.30
C TYR A 339 31.87 -1.53 2.26
N ASN A 340 32.31 -1.60 1.01
CA ASN A 340 31.58 -2.26 -0.06
C ASN A 340 32.29 -3.60 -0.37
N ALA A 341 31.60 -4.72 -0.15
CA ALA A 341 32.15 -6.06 -0.36
C ALA A 341 32.49 -6.37 -1.84
N VAL A 342 31.93 -5.63 -2.81
CA VAL A 342 32.28 -5.77 -4.23
C VAL A 342 33.46 -4.91 -4.64
N ASP A 343 33.82 -3.89 -3.86
CA ASP A 343 34.98 -3.04 -4.13
C ASP A 343 36.26 -3.61 -3.54
N THR A 344 37.29 -3.79 -4.36
CA THR A 344 38.57 -4.41 -3.94
C THR A 344 39.28 -3.56 -2.91
N TYR A 345 39.36 -2.22 -3.12
CA TYR A 345 40.02 -1.32 -2.19
C TYR A 345 39.35 -1.32 -0.82
N SER A 346 38.01 -1.30 -0.77
CA SER A 346 37.26 -1.43 0.48
C SER A 346 37.59 -2.70 1.26
N ARG A 347 37.73 -3.83 0.56
CA ARG A 347 38.07 -5.12 1.20
C ARG A 347 39.51 -5.18 1.72
N GLU A 348 40.44 -4.58 0.99
CA GLU A 348 41.87 -4.52 1.37
C GLU A 348 42.11 -3.72 2.65
N LEU A 349 41.19 -2.82 3.01
CA LEU A 349 41.26 -2.05 4.24
C LEU A 349 40.78 -2.80 5.50
N LEU A 350 40.01 -3.89 5.37
CA LEU A 350 39.47 -4.65 6.49
C LEU A 350 40.52 -5.11 7.52
N PRO A 351 41.73 -5.58 7.14
CA PRO A 351 42.77 -5.92 8.10
C PRO A 351 43.17 -4.76 8.99
N LEU A 352 43.25 -3.52 8.49
CA LEU A 352 43.61 -2.34 9.28
C LEU A 352 42.68 -2.11 10.47
N PHE A 353 41.38 -2.36 10.29
CA PHE A 353 40.40 -2.21 11.37
C PHE A 353 40.47 -3.36 12.38
N LYS A 354 40.81 -4.58 11.94
CA LYS A 354 41.06 -5.70 12.83
C LYS A 354 42.32 -5.49 13.67
N ASP A 355 43.39 -4.99 13.08
CA ASP A 355 44.65 -4.67 13.78
C ASP A 355 44.41 -3.54 14.79
N PHE A 356 43.59 -2.54 14.44
CA PHE A 356 43.19 -1.46 15.35
C PHE A 356 42.41 -2.02 16.56
N GLU A 357 41.45 -2.92 16.34
CA GLU A 357 40.67 -3.56 17.40
C GLU A 357 41.56 -4.32 18.39
N GLN A 358 42.60 -5.05 17.90
CA GLN A 358 43.52 -5.77 18.75
C GLN A 358 44.41 -4.84 19.61
N SER A 359 44.71 -3.65 19.12
CA SER A 359 45.58 -2.69 19.79
C SER A 359 44.86 -1.70 20.70
N HIS A 360 43.51 -1.59 20.60
CA HIS A 360 42.68 -0.63 21.34
C HIS A 360 41.46 -1.32 21.95
N SER A 361 41.68 -1.99 23.07
CA SER A 361 40.65 -2.82 23.75
C SER A 361 39.48 -2.02 24.36
N ASP A 362 39.65 -0.72 24.49
CA ASP A 362 38.66 0.26 25.00
C ASP A 362 37.77 0.84 23.87
N VAL A 363 38.10 0.56 22.60
CA VAL A 363 37.35 0.99 21.42
C VAL A 363 36.64 -0.20 20.80
N ARG A 364 35.34 -0.07 20.57
CA ARG A 364 34.60 -1.04 19.78
C ARG A 364 34.84 -0.79 18.29
N VAL A 365 35.27 -1.83 17.57
CA VAL A 365 35.40 -1.77 16.10
C VAL A 365 34.28 -2.57 15.45
N SER A 366 33.62 -1.98 14.46
CA SER A 366 32.56 -2.62 13.69
C SER A 366 32.77 -2.40 12.20
N CYS A 367 32.71 -3.50 11.42
CA CYS A 367 32.80 -3.44 9.95
C CYS A 367 31.44 -3.78 9.35
N ILE A 368 30.85 -2.85 8.62
CA ILE A 368 29.49 -2.94 8.06
C ILE A 368 29.58 -2.93 6.54
N ASP A 369 29.07 -3.98 5.91
CA ASP A 369 28.96 -4.09 4.45
C ASP A 369 27.75 -3.29 3.95
N ILE A 370 28.02 -2.19 3.24
CA ILE A 370 26.97 -1.31 2.66
C ILE A 370 26.07 -2.04 1.68
N TYR A 371 26.57 -3.07 0.99
CA TYR A 371 25.76 -3.86 0.05
C TYR A 371 24.68 -4.68 0.77
N LYS A 372 24.97 -5.15 1.97
CA LYS A 372 24.04 -5.92 2.81
C LYS A 372 23.20 -5.05 3.73
N SER A 373 23.70 -3.87 4.13
CA SER A 373 23.12 -3.01 5.17
C SER A 373 23.05 -1.56 4.72
N ASP A 374 22.45 -1.34 3.54
CA ASP A 374 22.30 -0.01 2.94
C ASP A 374 21.49 0.97 3.81
N GLY A 375 20.56 0.49 4.61
CA GLY A 375 19.80 1.29 5.57
C GLY A 375 20.67 1.85 6.69
N ILE A 376 21.66 1.09 7.18
CA ILE A 376 22.62 1.57 8.20
C ILE A 376 23.49 2.68 7.60
N ALA A 377 24.00 2.48 6.39
CA ALA A 377 24.83 3.47 5.71
C ALA A 377 24.08 4.79 5.48
N LYS A 378 22.83 4.72 5.01
CA LYS A 378 21.94 5.88 4.86
C LYS A 378 21.70 6.61 6.19
N ARG A 379 21.47 5.86 7.27
CA ARG A 379 21.25 6.40 8.62
C ARG A 379 22.48 7.13 9.15
N LEU A 380 23.68 6.69 8.76
CA LEU A 380 24.96 7.31 9.10
C LEU A 380 25.40 8.40 8.09
N GLY A 381 24.57 8.71 7.09
CA GLY A 381 24.89 9.70 6.06
C GLY A 381 26.05 9.29 5.14
N VAL A 382 26.24 7.98 4.92
CA VAL A 382 27.28 7.42 4.04
C VAL A 382 26.65 6.96 2.73
N GLY A 383 27.02 7.61 1.62
CA GLY A 383 26.45 7.28 0.29
C GLY A 383 27.15 6.10 -0.39
N GLN A 384 28.48 6.10 -0.40
CA GLN A 384 29.32 5.03 -0.95
C GLN A 384 30.52 4.82 -0.02
N GLY A 385 30.90 3.56 0.20
CA GLY A 385 32.13 3.23 0.93
C GLY A 385 33.39 3.36 0.05
N PRO A 386 34.60 3.29 0.63
CA PRO A 386 34.89 3.09 2.05
C PRO A 386 34.79 4.38 2.90
N CYS A 387 34.27 4.22 4.12
CA CYS A 387 34.16 5.33 5.06
C CYS A 387 34.42 4.82 6.49
N ALA A 388 35.24 5.53 7.27
CA ALA A 388 35.41 5.25 8.69
C ALA A 388 34.78 6.37 9.52
N LEU A 389 34.01 5.99 10.53
CA LEU A 389 33.32 6.91 11.43
C LEU A 389 33.79 6.71 12.85
N TRP A 390 34.18 7.80 13.51
CA TRP A 390 34.42 7.82 14.95
C TRP A 390 33.14 8.28 15.65
N ILE A 391 32.59 7.40 16.51
CA ILE A 391 31.33 7.64 17.20
C ILE A 391 31.58 7.62 18.71
N LYS A 392 31.17 8.70 19.38
CA LYS A 392 31.22 8.81 20.84
C LYS A 392 29.90 9.40 21.33
N ASP A 393 29.39 8.87 22.44
CA ASP A 393 28.09 9.27 23.03
C ASP A 393 26.95 9.25 21.98
N ASN A 394 26.95 8.22 21.13
CA ASN A 394 26.00 8.00 20.05
C ASN A 394 25.95 9.11 18.97
N GLN A 395 27.01 9.93 18.90
CA GLN A 395 27.16 10.97 17.87
C GLN A 395 28.42 10.75 17.05
N ILE A 396 28.30 10.96 15.74
CA ILE A 396 29.46 10.95 14.85
C ILE A 396 30.30 12.18 15.19
N GLN A 397 31.52 11.95 15.67
CA GLN A 397 32.47 12.99 15.99
C GLN A 397 33.33 13.33 14.78
N GLU A 398 33.80 12.32 14.07
CA GLU A 398 34.67 12.44 12.90
C GLU A 398 34.25 11.45 11.81
N LYS A 399 34.45 11.84 10.56
CA LYS A 399 34.21 11.06 9.35
C LYS A 399 35.45 11.10 8.46
N LEU A 400 35.92 9.93 8.04
CA LEU A 400 37.05 9.77 7.14
C LEU A 400 36.57 9.05 5.88
N GLU A 401 36.68 9.74 4.73
CA GLU A 401 36.30 9.22 3.40
C GLU A 401 37.49 9.21 2.46
N GLY A 402 37.48 8.37 1.46
CA GLY A 402 38.51 8.28 0.43
C GLY A 402 39.73 7.45 0.87
N LYS A 403 40.92 8.09 0.98
CA LYS A 403 42.16 7.36 1.34
C LYS A 403 42.21 7.15 2.85
N ILE A 404 42.10 5.91 3.28
CA ILE A 404 42.12 5.51 4.70
C ILE A 404 43.46 4.83 5.00
N THR A 405 44.21 5.40 5.98
CA THR A 405 45.50 4.88 6.44
C THR A 405 45.50 4.70 7.94
N PRO A 406 46.42 3.88 8.53
CA PRO A 406 46.54 3.73 9.97
C PRO A 406 46.77 5.07 10.70
N VAL A 407 47.51 6.01 10.08
CA VAL A 407 47.78 7.34 10.66
C VAL A 407 46.48 8.14 10.77
N GLU A 408 45.64 8.10 9.75
CA GLU A 408 44.37 8.84 9.71
C GLU A 408 43.35 8.23 10.66
N ILE A 409 43.28 6.89 10.76
CA ILE A 409 42.44 6.20 11.75
C ILE A 409 42.82 6.63 13.16
N ASN A 410 44.13 6.60 13.50
CA ASN A 410 44.62 7.05 14.81
C ASN A 410 44.37 8.57 15.06
N ARG A 411 44.30 9.38 14.00
CA ARG A 411 44.00 10.82 14.12
C ARG A 411 42.53 11.03 14.52
N ILE A 412 41.57 10.34 13.87
CA ILE A 412 40.14 10.56 14.13
C ILE A 412 39.68 9.94 15.45
N CYS A 413 40.42 8.98 16.00
CA CYS A 413 40.09 8.27 17.25
C CYS A 413 40.66 8.96 18.52
N ARG A 414 41.09 10.18 18.42
CA ARG A 414 41.54 10.97 19.56
C ARG A 414 40.42 11.83 20.10
#